data_06d1464d1efba1385ee45994d3a819b3
#
_entry.id   06d1464d1efba1385ee45994d3a819b3
#
_cell.length_a   1.000
_cell.length_b   1.000
_cell.length_c   1.000
_cell.angle_alpha   90.00
_cell.angle_beta   90.00
_cell.angle_gamma   90.00
#
_symmetry.space_group_name_H-M   'P 1'
#
loop_
_entity.id
_entity.type
_entity.pdbx_description
1 polymer ?
#
loop_
_entity_poly.entity_id
_entity_poly.type
_entity_poly.pdbx_seq_one_letter_code
_entity_poly.pdbx_strand_id
1 'polypeptide(L)'
;MATLPLPSGYEMRYAVDDFTEPWQSPPTVLLLHGNAESGAAWYGWVPHLAPRFRVVRPDMRGFGASSPMPREFPWTLDVLVDDYVRLMDRLGVERFHLVGAKIGGTIARAFAARQPRRVRSLAVVGSPPPFREGAAERAPELAEEFERAGVEPWARRTMAGRLGDRFPAAGVEWWTGFMGRTAVSTQVGFMGTIACADIRADLPKIACPTLVITTEGSGLASVEETRAWQQVIPRSELLVLPGNSFHVAASDAERCAQAARDFIARVEAGARGDAAPGG
;
A
#
# COMPACT_ATOMS: atom_id res chain seq x y z
N MET A 1 -5.48 4.72 18.24
CA MET A 1 -5.68 5.24 16.87
C MET A 1 -6.13 6.69 16.96
N ALA A 2 -5.55 7.57 16.16
CA ALA A 2 -5.92 8.98 16.05
C ALA A 2 -6.85 9.21 14.86
N THR A 3 -7.39 10.43 14.77
CA THR A 3 -8.34 10.84 13.72
C THR A 3 -7.80 12.05 12.98
N LEU A 4 -7.87 12.01 11.65
CA LEU A 4 -7.65 13.13 10.76
C LEU A 4 -8.99 13.54 10.14
N PRO A 5 -9.48 14.77 10.36
CA PRO A 5 -10.63 15.29 9.63
C PRO A 5 -10.31 15.40 8.14
N LEU A 6 -11.22 14.90 7.31
CA LEU A 6 -11.18 15.00 5.86
C LEU A 6 -12.26 15.98 5.37
N PRO A 7 -12.15 16.47 4.12
CA PRO A 7 -13.20 17.30 3.53
C PRO A 7 -14.59 16.63 3.60
N SER A 8 -15.62 17.45 3.63
CA SER A 8 -17.04 17.04 3.67
C SER A 8 -17.46 16.26 4.92
N GLY A 9 -16.74 16.44 6.03
CA GLY A 9 -17.10 15.85 7.32
C GLY A 9 -16.73 14.38 7.49
N TYR A 10 -15.95 13.81 6.58
CA TYR A 10 -15.39 12.46 6.73
C TYR A 10 -14.18 12.45 7.64
N GLU A 11 -13.80 11.27 8.10
CA GLU A 11 -12.64 11.06 8.98
C GLU A 11 -11.76 9.93 8.47
N MET A 12 -10.44 10.13 8.51
CA MET A 12 -9.45 9.09 8.35
C MET A 12 -8.92 8.69 9.73
N ARG A 13 -8.90 7.40 10.01
CA ARG A 13 -8.26 6.84 11.22
C ARG A 13 -6.83 6.45 10.89
N TYR A 14 -5.92 6.62 11.86
CA TYR A 14 -4.54 6.21 11.68
C TYR A 14 -3.88 5.80 13.01
N ALA A 15 -2.87 4.97 12.91
CA ALA A 15 -1.97 4.63 14.02
C ALA A 15 -0.57 5.17 13.73
N VAL A 16 0.15 5.49 14.79
CA VAL A 16 1.59 5.79 14.76
C VAL A 16 2.26 4.85 15.75
N ASP A 17 3.18 4.04 15.25
CA ASP A 17 4.01 3.16 16.06
C ASP A 17 5.45 3.68 16.02
N ASP A 18 5.97 4.06 17.18
CA ASP A 18 7.32 4.57 17.34
C ASP A 18 7.91 3.93 18.60
N PHE A 19 8.86 3.03 18.41
CA PHE A 19 9.55 2.31 19.48
C PHE A 19 11.03 2.68 19.50
N THR A 20 11.36 3.84 18.93
CA THR A 20 12.71 4.39 18.99
C THR A 20 12.96 5.06 20.34
N GLU A 21 14.20 5.37 20.62
CA GLU A 21 14.57 6.09 21.84
C GLU A 21 13.97 7.51 21.86
N PRO A 22 13.38 7.96 22.98
CA PRO A 22 12.62 9.22 23.05
C PRO A 22 13.40 10.49 22.66
N TRP A 23 14.72 10.42 22.68
CA TRP A 23 15.61 11.54 22.30
C TRP A 23 16.03 11.50 20.83
N GLN A 24 15.57 10.54 20.05
CA GLN A 24 15.86 10.43 18.62
C GLN A 24 14.77 11.09 17.77
N SER A 25 15.14 11.45 16.55
CA SER A 25 14.22 11.91 15.52
C SER A 25 14.27 10.94 14.35
N PRO A 26 13.58 9.78 14.45
CA PRO A 26 13.67 8.76 13.45
C PRO A 26 13.02 9.18 12.13
N PRO A 27 13.50 8.68 10.98
CA PRO A 27 12.79 8.83 9.71
C PRO A 27 11.40 8.22 9.81
N THR A 28 10.44 8.81 9.09
CA THR A 28 9.05 8.31 9.06
C THR A 28 8.83 7.38 7.87
N VAL A 29 8.09 6.30 8.10
CA VAL A 29 7.60 5.37 7.08
C VAL A 29 6.09 5.41 7.05
N LEU A 30 5.50 5.71 5.90
CA LEU A 30 4.06 5.67 5.65
C LEU A 30 3.71 4.34 4.97
N LEU A 31 2.77 3.57 5.53
CA LEU A 31 2.34 2.26 5.04
C LEU A 31 0.92 2.32 4.46
N LEU A 32 0.77 2.09 3.16
CA LEU A 32 -0.51 2.08 2.44
C LEU A 32 -0.99 0.66 2.19
N HIS A 33 -2.09 0.27 2.83
CA HIS A 33 -2.68 -1.06 2.76
C HIS A 33 -3.43 -1.33 1.43
N GLY A 34 -3.83 -2.57 1.22
CA GLY A 34 -4.58 -3.03 0.04
C GLY A 34 -6.08 -2.73 0.11
N ASN A 35 -6.80 -3.15 -0.95
CA ASN A 35 -8.26 -3.06 -1.01
C ASN A 35 -8.92 -3.95 0.03
N ALA A 36 -10.00 -3.48 0.63
CA ALA A 36 -10.76 -4.13 1.69
C ALA A 36 -9.93 -4.44 2.96
N GLU A 37 -8.89 -3.66 3.20
CA GLU A 37 -7.97 -3.80 4.33
C GLU A 37 -8.01 -2.55 5.22
N SER A 38 -7.12 -2.49 6.19
CA SER A 38 -6.86 -1.32 7.03
C SER A 38 -5.40 -1.28 7.47
N GLY A 39 -5.01 -0.27 8.23
CA GLY A 39 -3.68 -0.19 8.85
C GLY A 39 -3.33 -1.40 9.72
N ALA A 40 -4.32 -2.20 10.15
CA ALA A 40 -4.09 -3.45 10.88
C ALA A 40 -3.44 -4.56 10.02
N ALA A 41 -3.54 -4.49 8.69
CA ALA A 41 -2.85 -5.42 7.78
C ALA A 41 -1.33 -5.47 7.97
N TRP A 42 -0.77 -4.40 8.54
CA TRP A 42 0.67 -4.24 8.75
C TRP A 42 1.19 -4.81 10.07
N TYR A 43 0.38 -5.63 10.80
CA TYR A 43 0.75 -6.19 12.11
C TYR A 43 2.09 -6.94 12.09
N GLY A 44 2.40 -7.66 11.02
CA GLY A 44 3.67 -8.38 10.86
C GLY A 44 4.86 -7.48 10.45
N TRP A 45 4.63 -6.21 10.08
CA TRP A 45 5.67 -5.27 9.67
C TRP A 45 6.14 -4.37 10.80
N VAL A 46 5.22 -3.97 11.68
CA VAL A 46 5.49 -3.04 12.78
C VAL A 46 6.68 -3.46 13.65
N PRO A 47 6.80 -4.73 14.08
CA PRO A 47 7.95 -5.17 14.91
C PRO A 47 9.31 -5.00 14.23
N HIS A 48 9.36 -5.01 12.90
CA HIS A 48 10.60 -4.88 12.12
C HIS A 48 10.95 -3.45 11.76
N LEU A 49 9.97 -2.54 11.73
CA LEU A 49 10.14 -1.16 11.34
C LEU A 49 10.15 -0.19 12.54
N ALA A 50 9.21 -0.31 13.47
CA ALA A 50 9.02 0.64 14.57
C ALA A 50 10.22 0.80 15.52
N PRO A 51 11.13 -0.18 15.71
CA PRO A 51 12.35 0.02 16.46
C PRO A 51 13.37 0.99 15.82
N ARG A 52 13.18 1.39 14.57
CA ARG A 52 14.11 2.25 13.81
C ARG A 52 13.44 3.44 13.13
N PHE A 53 12.13 3.38 12.97
CA PHE A 53 11.34 4.34 12.22
C PHE A 53 10.06 4.71 12.97
N ARG A 54 9.60 5.93 12.76
CA ARG A 54 8.24 6.30 13.10
C ARG A 54 7.31 5.77 12.00
N VAL A 55 6.51 4.75 12.32
CA VAL A 55 5.64 4.06 11.37
C VAL A 55 4.24 4.64 11.42
N VAL A 56 3.73 5.14 10.30
CA VAL A 56 2.39 5.69 10.17
C VAL A 56 1.54 4.73 9.34
N ARG A 57 0.42 4.26 9.93
CA ARG A 57 -0.49 3.30 9.31
C ARG A 57 -1.91 3.87 9.28
N PRO A 58 -2.29 4.59 8.22
CA PRO A 58 -3.68 5.02 8.06
C PRO A 58 -4.58 3.88 7.63
N ASP A 59 -5.84 3.95 8.05
CA ASP A 59 -6.94 3.29 7.37
C ASP A 59 -7.34 4.19 6.21
N MET A 60 -7.15 3.74 4.97
CA MET A 60 -7.50 4.50 3.77
C MET A 60 -8.94 5.03 3.89
N ARG A 61 -9.21 6.20 3.32
CA ARG A 61 -10.60 6.71 3.18
C ARG A 61 -11.55 5.57 2.81
N GLY A 62 -12.63 5.42 3.55
CA GLY A 62 -13.65 4.42 3.31
C GLY A 62 -13.39 3.03 3.91
N PHE A 63 -12.17 2.76 4.38
CA PHE A 63 -11.75 1.44 4.85
C PHE A 63 -11.43 1.42 6.35
N GLY A 64 -11.42 0.21 6.92
CA GLY A 64 -11.11 0.01 8.32
C GLY A 64 -12.06 0.77 9.24
N ALA A 65 -11.51 1.59 10.12
CA ALA A 65 -12.25 2.46 11.03
C ALA A 65 -12.41 3.90 10.51
N SER A 66 -11.94 4.20 9.29
CA SER A 66 -12.23 5.45 8.59
C SER A 66 -13.70 5.50 8.16
N SER A 67 -14.25 6.73 8.00
CA SER A 67 -15.65 6.90 7.59
C SER A 67 -15.94 6.14 6.29
N PRO A 68 -16.98 5.29 6.25
CA PRO A 68 -17.38 4.64 5.02
C PRO A 68 -17.80 5.67 3.98
N MET A 69 -17.53 5.38 2.70
CA MET A 69 -17.84 6.29 1.61
C MET A 69 -19.13 5.88 0.90
N PRO A 70 -19.94 6.81 0.41
CA PRO A 70 -21.07 6.50 -0.46
C PRO A 70 -20.58 5.90 -1.78
N ARG A 71 -21.46 5.13 -2.43
CA ARG A 71 -21.17 4.47 -3.70
C ARG A 71 -20.73 5.46 -4.78
N GLU A 72 -21.40 6.61 -4.83
CA GLU A 72 -21.21 7.66 -5.82
C GLU A 72 -20.06 8.62 -5.49
N PHE A 73 -19.28 8.32 -4.44
CA PHE A 73 -18.13 9.15 -4.11
C PHE A 73 -17.20 9.27 -5.32
N PRO A 74 -16.76 10.49 -5.69
CA PRO A 74 -15.92 10.69 -6.89
C PRO A 74 -14.48 10.26 -6.62
N TRP A 75 -14.26 8.96 -6.60
CA TRP A 75 -12.95 8.38 -6.36
C TRP A 75 -11.96 8.74 -7.44
N THR A 76 -10.83 9.29 -7.03
CA THR A 76 -9.66 9.51 -7.89
C THR A 76 -8.38 9.21 -7.12
N LEU A 77 -7.30 8.93 -7.84
CA LEU A 77 -5.99 8.80 -7.21
C LEU A 77 -5.53 10.11 -6.55
N ASP A 78 -5.92 11.27 -7.12
CA ASP A 78 -5.57 12.58 -6.54
C ASP A 78 -6.22 12.79 -5.17
N VAL A 79 -7.49 12.43 -5.01
CA VAL A 79 -8.17 12.48 -3.70
C VAL A 79 -7.43 11.65 -2.66
N LEU A 80 -6.99 10.44 -3.02
CA LEU A 80 -6.26 9.56 -2.10
C LEU A 80 -4.85 10.09 -1.80
N VAL A 81 -4.15 10.62 -2.79
CA VAL A 81 -2.85 11.28 -2.60
C VAL A 81 -2.98 12.47 -1.68
N ASP A 82 -3.98 13.33 -1.89
CA ASP A 82 -4.23 14.52 -1.06
C ASP A 82 -4.56 14.17 0.39
N ASP A 83 -5.29 13.08 0.62
CA ASP A 83 -5.56 12.60 1.98
C ASP A 83 -4.26 12.26 2.73
N TYR A 84 -3.32 11.58 2.07
CA TYR A 84 -2.03 11.24 2.67
C TYR A 84 -1.10 12.45 2.80
N VAL A 85 -1.15 13.41 1.88
CA VAL A 85 -0.46 14.70 2.03
C VAL A 85 -0.97 15.40 3.30
N ARG A 86 -2.30 15.52 3.47
CA ARG A 86 -2.92 16.12 4.67
C ARG A 86 -2.51 15.40 5.96
N LEU A 87 -2.46 14.06 5.92
CA LEU A 87 -2.02 13.27 7.07
C LEU A 87 -0.59 13.60 7.46
N MET A 88 0.33 13.60 6.49
CA MET A 88 1.74 13.85 6.75
C MET A 88 1.99 15.31 7.16
N ASP A 89 1.26 16.27 6.61
CA ASP A 89 1.29 17.67 7.02
C ASP A 89 0.78 17.85 8.46
N ARG A 90 -0.33 17.18 8.82
CA ARG A 90 -0.86 17.17 10.19
C ARG A 90 0.15 16.60 11.21
N LEU A 91 0.98 15.66 10.78
CA LEU A 91 2.02 15.06 11.60
C LEU A 91 3.34 15.84 11.61
N GLY A 92 3.43 16.94 10.86
CA GLY A 92 4.66 17.75 10.71
C GLY A 92 5.77 17.03 9.95
N VAL A 93 5.42 16.08 9.07
CA VAL A 93 6.39 15.27 8.33
C VAL A 93 6.49 15.74 6.89
N GLU A 94 7.55 16.44 6.56
CA GLU A 94 7.79 16.96 5.21
C GLU A 94 8.21 15.86 4.24
N ARG A 95 9.14 14.98 4.62
CA ARG A 95 9.70 13.92 3.78
C ARG A 95 9.69 12.59 4.52
N PHE A 96 9.31 11.52 3.81
CA PHE A 96 9.14 10.19 4.40
C PHE A 96 9.45 9.08 3.39
N HIS A 97 9.63 7.87 3.90
CA HIS A 97 9.65 6.64 3.10
C HIS A 97 8.23 6.14 2.92
N LEU A 98 7.92 5.64 1.74
CA LEU A 98 6.58 5.19 1.37
C LEU A 98 6.59 3.70 1.05
N VAL A 99 5.70 2.95 1.66
CA VAL A 99 5.50 1.52 1.36
C VAL A 99 4.04 1.31 0.98
N GLY A 100 3.79 0.65 -0.14
CA GLY A 100 2.43 0.32 -0.55
C GLY A 100 2.29 -1.15 -0.94
N ALA A 101 1.27 -1.82 -0.40
CA ALA A 101 0.94 -3.20 -0.74
C ALA A 101 -0.32 -3.27 -1.59
N LYS A 102 -0.37 -4.18 -2.55
CA LYS A 102 -1.54 -4.40 -3.39
C LYS A 102 -1.94 -3.11 -4.12
N ILE A 103 -3.23 -2.71 -4.03
CA ILE A 103 -3.69 -1.42 -4.58
C ILE A 103 -3.06 -0.22 -3.86
N GLY A 104 -2.66 -0.38 -2.60
CA GLY A 104 -1.84 0.61 -1.91
C GLY A 104 -0.51 0.88 -2.62
N GLY A 105 0.05 -0.12 -3.30
CA GLY A 105 1.22 0.05 -4.17
C GLY A 105 0.93 0.84 -5.45
N THR A 106 -0.28 0.76 -6.01
CA THR A 106 -0.72 1.62 -7.11
C THR A 106 -0.82 3.07 -6.65
N ILE A 107 -1.46 3.30 -5.50
CA ILE A 107 -1.61 4.63 -4.90
C ILE A 107 -0.24 5.20 -4.52
N ALA A 108 0.66 4.38 -3.97
CA ALA A 108 2.02 4.80 -3.61
C ALA A 108 2.87 5.21 -4.82
N ARG A 109 2.75 4.51 -5.95
CA ARG A 109 3.39 4.89 -7.23
C ARG A 109 2.85 6.22 -7.74
N ALA A 110 1.52 6.40 -7.74
CA ALA A 110 0.89 7.67 -8.11
C ALA A 110 1.34 8.81 -7.17
N PHE A 111 1.40 8.55 -5.85
CA PHE A 111 1.88 9.51 -4.87
C PHE A 111 3.33 9.93 -5.16
N ALA A 112 4.24 8.97 -5.35
CA ALA A 112 5.65 9.24 -5.60
C ALA A 112 5.89 10.04 -6.90
N ALA A 113 5.08 9.78 -7.94
CA ALA A 113 5.12 10.52 -9.20
C ALA A 113 4.61 11.96 -9.07
N ARG A 114 3.54 12.18 -8.29
CA ARG A 114 2.86 13.49 -8.16
C ARG A 114 3.44 14.35 -7.05
N GLN A 115 4.07 13.73 -6.04
CA GLN A 115 4.66 14.38 -4.88
C GLN A 115 6.16 14.01 -4.72
N PRO A 116 7.02 14.16 -5.76
CA PRO A 116 8.38 13.61 -5.76
C PRO A 116 9.28 14.20 -4.66
N ARG A 117 8.99 15.43 -4.21
CA ARG A 117 9.76 16.08 -3.14
C ARG A 117 9.46 15.51 -1.76
N ARG A 118 8.31 14.83 -1.58
CA ARG A 118 7.86 14.27 -0.30
C ARG A 118 8.40 12.86 -0.04
N VAL A 119 8.73 12.10 -1.09
CA VAL A 119 9.11 10.69 -0.98
C VAL A 119 10.62 10.52 -1.04
N ARG A 120 11.21 10.01 0.05
CA ARG A 120 12.63 9.67 0.14
C ARG A 120 12.95 8.35 -0.59
N SER A 121 12.10 7.36 -0.39
CA SER A 121 12.15 6.08 -1.11
C SER A 121 10.76 5.47 -1.18
N LEU A 122 10.56 4.57 -2.15
CA LEU A 122 9.31 3.86 -2.38
C LEU A 122 9.55 2.34 -2.31
N ALA A 123 8.72 1.60 -1.57
CA ALA A 123 8.64 0.15 -1.68
C ALA A 123 7.23 -0.27 -2.15
N VAL A 124 7.17 -1.08 -3.19
CA VAL A 124 5.93 -1.56 -3.83
C VAL A 124 5.86 -3.07 -3.65
N VAL A 125 4.89 -3.58 -2.90
CA VAL A 125 4.87 -4.97 -2.44
C VAL A 125 3.62 -5.71 -2.93
N GLY A 126 3.81 -6.73 -3.77
CA GLY A 126 2.71 -7.54 -4.31
C GLY A 126 1.63 -6.70 -5.00
N SER A 127 2.02 -5.67 -5.72
CA SER A 127 1.10 -4.71 -6.34
C SER A 127 0.69 -5.17 -7.74
N PRO A 128 -0.56 -4.84 -8.17
CA PRO A 128 -0.97 -5.10 -9.55
C PRO A 128 -0.12 -4.28 -10.53
N PRO A 129 -0.11 -4.67 -11.82
CA PRO A 129 0.52 -3.90 -12.88
C PRO A 129 -0.09 -2.48 -12.94
N PRO A 130 0.59 -1.52 -13.60
CA PRO A 130 0.17 -0.12 -13.65
C PRO A 130 -1.15 0.11 -14.39
N PHE A 131 -1.59 -0.86 -15.17
CA PHE A 131 -2.90 -0.95 -15.82
C PHE A 131 -3.35 -2.40 -15.83
N ARG A 132 -4.64 -2.63 -15.61
CA ARG A 132 -5.26 -3.96 -15.61
C ARG A 132 -6.33 -4.00 -16.70
N GLU A 133 -6.01 -4.66 -17.79
CA GLU A 133 -6.96 -4.89 -18.86
C GLU A 133 -8.19 -5.67 -18.35
N GLY A 134 -9.37 -5.30 -18.82
CA GLY A 134 -10.63 -5.90 -18.41
C GLY A 134 -11.07 -5.62 -16.97
N ALA A 135 -10.39 -4.75 -16.23
CA ALA A 135 -10.80 -4.43 -14.86
C ALA A 135 -12.10 -3.62 -14.83
N ALA A 136 -12.24 -2.66 -15.74
CA ALA A 136 -13.43 -1.83 -15.84
C ALA A 136 -14.65 -2.62 -16.29
N GLU A 137 -14.47 -3.57 -17.20
CA GLU A 137 -15.53 -4.43 -17.71
C GLU A 137 -16.10 -5.38 -16.64
N ARG A 138 -15.25 -5.82 -15.70
CA ARG A 138 -15.66 -6.69 -14.58
C ARG A 138 -16.23 -5.93 -13.38
N ALA A 139 -16.07 -4.62 -13.34
CA ALA A 139 -16.50 -3.83 -12.19
C ALA A 139 -18.01 -3.90 -11.93
N PRO A 140 -18.91 -3.85 -12.93
CA PRO A 140 -20.36 -3.97 -12.70
C PRO A 140 -20.76 -5.33 -12.09
N GLU A 141 -20.21 -6.44 -12.58
CA GLU A 141 -20.49 -7.78 -12.04
C GLU A 141 -20.05 -7.91 -10.58
N LEU A 142 -18.87 -7.37 -10.25
CA LEU A 142 -18.39 -7.34 -8.87
C LEU A 142 -19.27 -6.45 -7.98
N ALA A 143 -19.75 -5.33 -8.50
CA ALA A 143 -20.66 -4.45 -7.76
C ALA A 143 -21.96 -5.17 -7.40
N GLU A 144 -22.58 -5.87 -8.35
CA GLU A 144 -23.78 -6.68 -8.11
C GLU A 144 -23.52 -7.80 -7.09
N GLU A 145 -22.36 -8.46 -7.17
CA GLU A 145 -21.96 -9.47 -6.18
C GLU A 145 -21.88 -8.86 -4.77
N PHE A 146 -21.20 -7.71 -4.62
CA PHE A 146 -21.06 -7.05 -3.33
C PHE A 146 -22.39 -6.56 -2.76
N GLU A 147 -23.28 -6.02 -3.60
CA GLU A 147 -24.61 -5.56 -3.19
C GLU A 147 -25.50 -6.73 -2.72
N ARG A 148 -25.41 -7.87 -3.39
CA ARG A 148 -26.21 -9.05 -3.06
C ARG A 148 -25.69 -9.82 -1.83
N ALA A 149 -24.38 -9.97 -1.69
CA ALA A 149 -23.76 -10.92 -0.75
C ALA A 149 -22.77 -10.31 0.25
N GLY A 150 -22.49 -9.01 0.13
CA GLY A 150 -21.41 -8.39 0.91
C GLY A 150 -20.01 -8.72 0.37
N VAL A 151 -19.00 -8.28 1.09
CA VAL A 151 -17.58 -8.39 0.65
C VAL A 151 -16.96 -9.74 1.04
N GLU A 152 -17.44 -10.39 2.10
CA GLU A 152 -16.83 -11.60 2.64
C GLU A 152 -16.80 -12.79 1.65
N PRO A 153 -17.88 -13.12 0.90
CA PRO A 153 -17.84 -14.23 -0.06
C PRO A 153 -16.75 -14.06 -1.13
N TRP A 154 -16.58 -12.83 -1.64
CA TRP A 154 -15.51 -12.50 -2.57
C TRP A 154 -14.12 -12.61 -1.92
N ALA A 155 -13.97 -12.12 -0.69
CA ALA A 155 -12.74 -12.25 0.06
C ALA A 155 -12.37 -13.73 0.23
N ARG A 156 -13.31 -14.56 0.68
CA ARG A 156 -13.14 -16.01 0.88
C ARG A 156 -12.71 -16.72 -0.40
N ARG A 157 -13.38 -16.48 -1.50
CA ARG A 157 -13.08 -17.09 -2.82
C ARG A 157 -11.68 -16.73 -3.33
N THR A 158 -11.19 -15.54 -3.02
CA THR A 158 -9.90 -15.05 -3.52
C THR A 158 -8.73 -15.26 -2.55
N MET A 159 -9.01 -15.73 -1.33
CA MET A 159 -8.01 -15.73 -0.25
C MET A 159 -6.85 -16.69 -0.48
N ALA A 160 -7.09 -17.87 -1.05
CA ALA A 160 -6.03 -18.83 -1.37
C ALA A 160 -4.96 -18.22 -2.31
N GLY A 161 -5.38 -17.58 -3.40
CA GLY A 161 -4.46 -16.88 -4.30
C GLY A 161 -3.77 -15.70 -3.66
N ARG A 162 -4.43 -15.00 -2.71
CA ARG A 162 -3.83 -13.87 -1.99
C ARG A 162 -2.67 -14.32 -1.12
N LEU A 163 -2.89 -15.32 -0.28
CA LEU A 163 -1.97 -15.70 0.78
C LEU A 163 -1.05 -16.87 0.39
N GLY A 164 -1.41 -17.59 -0.71
CA GLY A 164 -0.65 -18.74 -1.18
C GLY A 164 -0.88 -20.00 -0.33
N ASP A 165 -0.38 -21.12 -0.84
CA ASP A 165 -0.71 -22.46 -0.32
C ASP A 165 -0.12 -22.78 1.06
N ARG A 166 0.87 -22.01 1.50
CA ARG A 166 1.58 -22.25 2.77
C ARG A 166 1.02 -21.45 3.94
N PHE A 167 0.04 -20.58 3.69
CA PHE A 167 -0.48 -19.74 4.75
C PHE A 167 -1.41 -20.55 5.68
N PRO A 168 -1.32 -20.38 7.02
CA PRO A 168 -2.09 -21.21 7.94
C PRO A 168 -3.59 -20.92 7.83
N ALA A 169 -4.42 -21.97 7.96
CA ALA A 169 -5.88 -21.88 7.82
C ALA A 169 -6.51 -20.84 8.75
N ALA A 170 -6.05 -20.75 10.01
CA ALA A 170 -6.52 -19.72 10.94
C ALA A 170 -6.26 -18.30 10.44
N GLY A 171 -5.13 -18.09 9.76
CA GLY A 171 -4.81 -16.82 9.13
C GLY A 171 -5.71 -16.53 7.92
N VAL A 172 -6.01 -17.55 7.10
CA VAL A 172 -6.96 -17.43 5.97
C VAL A 172 -8.34 -16.97 6.47
N GLU A 173 -8.85 -17.57 7.54
CA GLU A 173 -10.13 -17.18 8.14
C GLU A 173 -10.08 -15.75 8.71
N TRP A 174 -9.00 -15.41 9.40
CA TRP A 174 -8.81 -14.06 9.94
C TRP A 174 -8.82 -12.99 8.81
N TRP A 175 -8.06 -13.22 7.75
CA TRP A 175 -8.00 -12.31 6.60
C TRP A 175 -9.34 -12.22 5.87
N THR A 176 -10.06 -13.34 5.74
CA THR A 176 -11.40 -13.37 5.12
C THR A 176 -12.37 -12.49 5.90
N GLY A 177 -12.49 -12.70 7.21
CA GLY A 177 -13.36 -11.87 8.05
C GLY A 177 -12.88 -10.42 8.16
N PHE A 178 -11.56 -10.19 8.16
CA PHE A 178 -10.97 -8.84 8.16
C PHE A 178 -11.39 -8.03 6.93
N MET A 179 -11.27 -8.60 5.74
CA MET A 179 -11.67 -7.96 4.49
C MET A 179 -13.21 -7.87 4.36
N GLY A 180 -13.92 -8.89 4.85
CA GLY A 180 -15.38 -9.00 4.77
C GLY A 180 -16.13 -7.89 5.51
N ARG A 181 -15.50 -7.21 6.47
CA ARG A 181 -16.08 -6.08 7.22
C ARG A 181 -16.13 -4.76 6.44
N THR A 182 -15.57 -4.71 5.25
CA THR A 182 -15.58 -3.48 4.43
C THR A 182 -17.01 -3.09 4.04
N ALA A 183 -17.35 -1.82 4.18
CA ALA A 183 -18.66 -1.30 3.79
C ALA A 183 -18.89 -1.51 2.28
N VAL A 184 -20.03 -2.09 1.92
CA VAL A 184 -20.39 -2.41 0.53
C VAL A 184 -20.35 -1.17 -0.36
N SER A 185 -20.92 -0.04 0.12
CA SER A 185 -20.92 1.22 -0.65
C SER A 185 -19.52 1.70 -1.01
N THR A 186 -18.57 1.63 -0.05
CA THR A 186 -17.17 1.93 -0.27
C THR A 186 -16.54 0.98 -1.29
N GLN A 187 -16.76 -0.33 -1.10
CA GLN A 187 -16.16 -1.37 -1.94
C GLN A 187 -16.59 -1.25 -3.41
N VAL A 188 -17.89 -1.01 -3.64
CA VAL A 188 -18.46 -0.83 -4.98
C VAL A 188 -17.85 0.38 -5.68
N GLY A 189 -17.89 1.56 -5.04
CA GLY A 189 -17.37 2.78 -5.62
C GLY A 189 -15.86 2.72 -5.88
N PHE A 190 -15.10 2.16 -4.95
CA PHE A 190 -13.65 2.03 -5.05
C PHE A 190 -13.22 1.06 -6.17
N MET A 191 -13.86 -0.10 -6.25
CA MET A 191 -13.52 -1.12 -7.26
C MET A 191 -13.86 -0.68 -8.68
N GLY A 192 -14.93 0.10 -8.84
CA GLY A 192 -15.33 0.66 -10.14
C GLY A 192 -14.40 1.74 -10.69
N THR A 193 -13.50 2.27 -9.86
CA THR A 193 -12.65 3.42 -10.23
C THR A 193 -11.17 3.18 -9.96
N ILE A 194 -10.77 3.12 -8.70
CA ILE A 194 -9.35 3.05 -8.32
C ILE A 194 -8.68 1.74 -8.75
N ALA A 195 -9.42 0.62 -8.70
CA ALA A 195 -8.89 -0.67 -9.17
C ALA A 195 -8.73 -0.73 -10.71
N CYS A 196 -9.35 0.19 -11.43
CA CYS A 196 -9.29 0.32 -12.89
C CYS A 196 -8.31 1.43 -13.35
N ALA A 197 -7.67 2.13 -12.41
CA ALA A 197 -6.82 3.27 -12.74
C ALA A 197 -5.61 2.87 -13.60
N ASP A 198 -5.31 3.70 -14.59
CA ASP A 198 -4.10 3.61 -15.40
C ASP A 198 -3.04 4.59 -14.89
N ILE A 199 -1.92 4.06 -14.41
CA ILE A 199 -0.79 4.85 -13.91
C ILE A 199 0.49 4.64 -14.74
N ARG A 200 0.39 4.13 -15.96
CA ARG A 200 1.56 3.91 -16.82
C ARG A 200 2.34 5.20 -17.06
N ALA A 201 1.65 6.31 -17.26
CA ALA A 201 2.27 7.63 -17.46
C ALA A 201 2.92 8.22 -16.19
N ASP A 202 2.65 7.66 -15.01
CA ASP A 202 3.26 8.10 -13.75
C ASP A 202 4.61 7.42 -13.47
N LEU A 203 4.82 6.19 -13.94
CA LEU A 203 6.03 5.41 -13.64
C LEU A 203 7.35 6.11 -13.95
N PRO A 204 7.56 6.73 -15.14
CA PRO A 204 8.82 7.41 -15.46
C PRO A 204 9.05 8.68 -14.64
N LYS A 205 8.03 9.21 -13.97
CA LYS A 205 8.12 10.41 -13.12
C LYS A 205 8.56 10.10 -11.68
N ILE A 206 8.61 8.82 -11.28
CA ILE A 206 9.04 8.41 -9.95
C ILE A 206 10.56 8.61 -9.82
N ALA A 207 10.96 9.67 -9.13
CA ALA A 207 12.35 10.09 -9.04
C ALA A 207 13.13 9.47 -7.87
N CYS A 208 12.41 8.98 -6.84
CA CYS A 208 13.05 8.38 -5.66
C CYS A 208 13.52 6.94 -5.93
N PRO A 209 14.54 6.45 -5.18
CA PRO A 209 14.88 5.03 -5.18
C PRO A 209 13.66 4.18 -4.89
N THR A 210 13.47 3.09 -5.66
CA THR A 210 12.28 2.26 -5.60
C THR A 210 12.64 0.78 -5.51
N LEU A 211 12.07 0.08 -4.52
CA LEU A 211 12.12 -1.36 -4.37
C LEU A 211 10.75 -1.95 -4.77
N VAL A 212 10.76 -2.91 -5.70
CA VAL A 212 9.57 -3.69 -6.04
C VAL A 212 9.74 -5.10 -5.50
N ILE A 213 8.74 -5.61 -4.79
CA ILE A 213 8.74 -6.98 -4.24
C ILE A 213 7.56 -7.76 -4.83
N THR A 214 7.84 -8.93 -5.40
CA THR A 214 6.83 -9.87 -5.91
C THR A 214 7.21 -11.31 -5.54
N THR A 215 6.38 -12.29 -5.91
CA THR A 215 6.67 -13.72 -5.77
C THR A 215 6.76 -14.39 -7.14
N GLU A 216 7.46 -15.53 -7.20
CA GLU A 216 7.64 -16.33 -8.43
C GLU A 216 6.31 -16.72 -9.07
N GLY A 217 5.31 -17.11 -8.25
CA GLY A 217 4.00 -17.57 -8.71
C GLY A 217 2.86 -16.59 -8.45
N SER A 218 3.14 -15.29 -8.43
CA SER A 218 2.10 -14.27 -8.21
C SER A 218 0.98 -14.35 -9.25
N GLY A 219 -0.26 -14.53 -8.81
CA GLY A 219 -1.44 -14.52 -9.70
C GLY A 219 -1.92 -13.11 -10.12
N LEU A 220 -1.24 -12.03 -9.71
CA LEU A 220 -1.58 -10.67 -10.18
C LEU A 220 -0.82 -10.26 -11.44
N ALA A 221 0.43 -10.67 -11.53
CA ALA A 221 1.33 -10.46 -12.67
C ALA A 221 2.47 -11.45 -12.58
N SER A 222 2.97 -11.93 -13.69
CA SER A 222 4.18 -12.73 -13.75
C SER A 222 5.40 -11.90 -13.31
N VAL A 223 6.52 -12.59 -13.06
CA VAL A 223 7.80 -11.91 -12.75
C VAL A 223 8.23 -11.04 -13.93
N GLU A 224 8.06 -11.53 -15.16
CA GLU A 224 8.39 -10.84 -16.40
C GLU A 224 7.56 -9.55 -16.57
N GLU A 225 6.25 -9.64 -16.39
CA GLU A 225 5.36 -8.47 -16.41
C GLU A 225 5.72 -7.46 -15.33
N THR A 226 6.01 -7.96 -14.11
CA THR A 226 6.45 -7.11 -13.00
C THR A 226 7.77 -6.42 -13.33
N ARG A 227 8.72 -7.14 -13.88
CA ARG A 227 10.02 -6.58 -14.32
C ARG A 227 9.84 -5.54 -15.42
N ALA A 228 8.97 -5.80 -16.38
CA ALA A 228 8.72 -4.90 -17.50
C ALA A 228 8.28 -3.51 -17.03
N TRP A 229 7.27 -3.43 -16.13
CA TRP A 229 6.86 -2.13 -15.62
C TRP A 229 7.80 -1.55 -14.57
N GLN A 230 8.50 -2.39 -13.80
CA GLN A 230 9.50 -1.93 -12.82
C GLN A 230 10.64 -1.19 -13.53
N GLN A 231 11.14 -1.68 -14.65
CA GLN A 231 12.22 -1.06 -15.44
C GLN A 231 11.87 0.32 -16.00
N VAL A 232 10.58 0.66 -16.10
CA VAL A 232 10.14 2.02 -16.48
C VAL A 232 10.42 3.05 -15.37
N ILE A 233 10.59 2.60 -14.12
CA ILE A 233 10.94 3.47 -12.98
C ILE A 233 12.46 3.63 -12.94
N PRO A 234 13.02 4.85 -13.11
CA PRO A 234 14.46 5.05 -13.42
C PRO A 234 15.43 4.51 -12.36
N ARG A 235 15.05 4.54 -11.08
CA ARG A 235 15.91 4.14 -9.94
C ARG A 235 15.29 3.01 -9.17
N SER A 236 15.07 1.87 -9.82
CA SER A 236 14.33 0.78 -9.21
C SER A 236 15.09 -0.55 -9.23
N GLU A 237 14.85 -1.37 -8.22
CA GLU A 237 15.30 -2.75 -8.09
C GLU A 237 14.12 -3.69 -7.85
N LEU A 238 14.23 -4.93 -8.31
CA LEU A 238 13.21 -5.97 -8.16
C LEU A 238 13.72 -7.09 -7.26
N LEU A 239 12.98 -7.39 -6.20
CA LEU A 239 13.16 -8.56 -5.34
C LEU A 239 12.04 -9.57 -5.64
N VAL A 240 12.42 -10.77 -6.05
CA VAL A 240 11.50 -11.89 -6.25
C VAL A 240 11.65 -12.85 -5.10
N LEU A 241 10.57 -13.11 -4.38
CA LEU A 241 10.53 -14.07 -3.28
C LEU A 241 9.91 -15.40 -3.75
N PRO A 242 10.30 -16.54 -3.16
CA PRO A 242 9.69 -17.82 -3.50
C PRO A 242 8.24 -17.88 -3.03
N GLY A 243 7.41 -18.63 -3.76
CA GLY A 243 6.00 -18.87 -3.43
C GLY A 243 5.03 -18.31 -4.47
N ASN A 244 3.72 -18.48 -4.20
CA ASN A 244 2.65 -18.16 -5.14
C ASN A 244 1.64 -17.13 -4.60
N SER A 245 1.92 -16.51 -3.46
CA SER A 245 1.09 -15.46 -2.89
C SER A 245 1.19 -14.16 -3.70
N PHE A 246 0.07 -13.58 -4.08
CA PHE A 246 0.10 -12.23 -4.62
C PHE A 246 -0.07 -11.12 -3.55
N HIS A 247 -0.35 -11.50 -2.30
CA HIS A 247 -0.33 -10.58 -1.15
C HIS A 247 0.89 -10.87 -0.26
N VAL A 248 2.06 -10.84 -0.86
CA VAL A 248 3.31 -11.21 -0.20
C VAL A 248 3.62 -10.35 1.03
N ALA A 249 3.12 -9.11 1.09
CA ALA A 249 3.21 -8.26 2.28
C ALA A 249 2.55 -8.87 3.52
N ALA A 250 1.56 -9.75 3.33
CA ALA A 250 0.89 -10.49 4.41
C ALA A 250 1.49 -11.88 4.60
N SER A 251 1.66 -12.64 3.51
CA SER A 251 2.06 -14.05 3.57
C SER A 251 3.54 -14.25 3.92
N ASP A 252 4.39 -13.28 3.64
CA ASP A 252 5.82 -13.26 3.99
C ASP A 252 6.21 -11.89 4.57
N ALA A 253 5.43 -11.47 5.57
CA ALA A 253 5.52 -10.13 6.16
C ALA A 253 6.93 -9.82 6.70
N GLU A 254 7.55 -10.79 7.37
CA GLU A 254 8.88 -10.63 7.96
C GLU A 254 9.93 -10.33 6.90
N ARG A 255 10.04 -11.18 5.85
CA ARG A 255 11.03 -10.96 4.79
C ARG A 255 10.79 -9.66 4.04
N CYS A 256 9.54 -9.35 3.73
CA CYS A 256 9.19 -8.09 3.07
C CYS A 256 9.56 -6.86 3.92
N ALA A 257 9.26 -6.92 5.22
CA ALA A 257 9.58 -5.83 6.15
C ALA A 257 11.11 -5.66 6.34
N GLN A 258 11.85 -6.76 6.45
CA GLN A 258 13.32 -6.74 6.52
C GLN A 258 13.93 -6.17 5.22
N ALA A 259 13.47 -6.63 4.06
CA ALA A 259 13.95 -6.12 2.77
C ALA A 259 13.68 -4.60 2.62
N ALA A 260 12.47 -4.15 2.98
CA ALA A 260 12.12 -2.73 2.96
C ALA A 260 12.96 -1.92 3.96
N ARG A 261 13.16 -2.41 5.18
CA ARG A 261 14.01 -1.79 6.20
C ARG A 261 15.44 -1.60 5.71
N ASP A 262 16.03 -2.66 5.15
CA ASP A 262 17.42 -2.65 4.70
C ASP A 262 17.58 -1.76 3.46
N PHE A 263 16.58 -1.75 2.58
CA PHE A 263 16.52 -0.82 1.46
C PHE A 263 16.47 0.64 1.93
N ILE A 264 15.58 0.98 2.88
CA ILE A 264 15.49 2.32 3.47
C ILE A 264 16.82 2.72 4.10
N ALA A 265 17.48 1.81 4.84
CA ALA A 265 18.76 2.08 5.46
C ALA A 265 19.87 2.42 4.44
N ARG A 266 19.89 1.72 3.28
CA ARG A 266 20.82 2.05 2.18
C ARG A 266 20.56 3.44 1.61
N VAL A 267 19.30 3.81 1.43
CA VAL A 267 18.91 5.14 0.92
C VAL A 267 19.33 6.25 1.89
N GLU A 268 19.10 6.04 3.19
CA GLU A 268 19.49 7.03 4.22
C GLU A 268 21.02 7.18 4.35
N ALA A 269 21.77 6.09 4.19
CA ALA A 269 23.23 6.12 4.21
C ALA A 269 23.79 6.89 2.99
N GLY A 270 23.25 6.65 1.79
CA GLY A 270 23.63 7.39 0.57
C GLY A 270 23.34 8.89 0.68
N ALA A 271 22.18 9.27 1.22
CA ALA A 271 21.80 10.67 1.39
C ALA A 271 22.72 11.43 2.38
N ARG A 272 23.31 10.73 3.37
CA ARG A 272 24.27 11.33 4.30
C ARG A 272 25.67 11.52 3.67
N GLY A 273 26.06 10.59 2.79
CA GLY A 273 27.32 10.67 2.04
C GLY A 273 27.35 11.89 1.10
N ASP A 274 26.24 12.19 0.44
CA ASP A 274 26.10 13.33 -0.47
C ASP A 274 26.01 14.69 0.25
N ALA A 275 25.65 14.68 1.54
CA ALA A 275 25.51 15.89 2.36
C ALA A 275 26.78 16.26 3.16
N ALA A 276 27.85 15.45 3.12
CA ALA A 276 29.11 15.78 3.76
C ALA A 276 29.76 16.94 2.99
N PRO A 277 30.06 18.10 3.62
CA PRO A 277 30.72 19.19 2.97
C PRO A 277 32.10 18.71 2.52
N GLY A 278 32.43 18.91 1.26
CA GLY A 278 33.81 18.86 0.80
C GLY A 278 34.64 19.84 1.64
N GLY A 279 35.59 19.29 2.39
CA GLY A 279 36.47 20.03 3.26
C GLY A 279 37.36 21.00 2.49
#